data_5830413cc761f0d17b5a8ab818fd1c0b
#
_entry.id   5830413cc761f0d17b5a8ab818fd1c0b
#
_cell.length_a   1.000
_cell.length_b   1.000
_cell.length_c   1.000
_cell.angle_alpha   90.00
_cell.angle_beta   90.00
_cell.angle_gamma   90.00
#
_symmetry.space_group_name_H-M   'P 1'
#
loop_
_entity.id
_entity.type
_entity.pdbx_description
1 polymer ?
#
loop_
_entity_poly.entity_id
_entity_poly.type
_entity_poly.pdbx_seq_one_letter_code
_entity_poly.pdbx_strand_id
1 'polypeptide(L)'
;MPYKTAQEWDQAFAEAFSGCDTAALLALYEPEAVWVTEPGQSVQGAAAMAEVAAGYFALKPTIEMTTKGVLESGDIVVAYSGWTLTATNEDGSPLEMAADSTVVLRRQPDGSLLCVIDDPWSSG
;
A
#
# COMPACT_ATOMS: atom_id res chain seq x y z
N MET A 1 12.88 2.12 -9.63
CA MET A 1 12.51 1.29 -10.79
C MET A 1 11.03 1.42 -11.05
N PRO A 2 10.61 1.66 -12.26
CA PRO A 2 9.18 1.68 -12.55
C PRO A 2 8.59 0.26 -12.51
N TYR A 3 7.44 0.13 -11.88
CA TYR A 3 6.73 -1.13 -11.73
C TYR A 3 5.59 -1.15 -12.73
N LYS A 4 5.54 -2.16 -13.59
CA LYS A 4 4.64 -2.18 -14.74
C LYS A 4 3.46 -3.14 -14.58
N THR A 5 3.50 -4.00 -13.58
CA THR A 5 2.39 -4.91 -13.28
C THR A 5 1.92 -4.72 -11.85
N ALA A 6 0.68 -5.11 -11.58
CA ALA A 6 0.13 -5.04 -10.23
C ALA A 6 0.94 -5.90 -9.25
N GLN A 7 1.40 -7.07 -9.70
CA GLN A 7 2.21 -7.95 -8.87
C GLN A 7 3.53 -7.28 -8.49
N GLU A 8 4.18 -6.61 -9.45
CA GLU A 8 5.41 -5.88 -9.17
C GLU A 8 5.18 -4.73 -8.20
N TRP A 9 4.05 -4.03 -8.35
CA TRP A 9 3.69 -2.94 -7.45
C TRP A 9 3.46 -3.46 -6.02
N ASP A 10 2.70 -4.56 -5.89
CA ASP A 10 2.45 -5.17 -4.58
C ASP A 10 3.75 -5.60 -3.90
N GLN A 11 4.66 -6.20 -4.66
CA GLN A 11 5.96 -6.64 -4.14
C GLN A 11 6.80 -5.45 -3.70
N ALA A 12 6.81 -4.37 -4.48
CA ALA A 12 7.54 -3.15 -4.13
C ALA A 12 6.96 -2.50 -2.87
N PHE A 13 5.64 -2.51 -2.73
CA PHE A 13 4.98 -2.02 -1.52
C PHE A 13 5.43 -2.83 -0.30
N ALA A 14 5.39 -4.16 -0.42
CA ALA A 14 5.78 -5.04 0.69
C ALA A 14 7.23 -4.80 1.11
N GLU A 15 8.12 -4.63 0.15
CA GLU A 15 9.53 -4.38 0.45
C GLU A 15 9.74 -3.02 1.11
N ALA A 16 9.11 -1.97 0.60
CA ALA A 16 9.24 -0.63 1.16
C ALA A 16 8.67 -0.55 2.57
N PHE A 17 7.50 -1.14 2.77
CA PHE A 17 6.81 -1.11 4.06
C PHE A 17 7.57 -1.94 5.10
N SER A 18 7.99 -3.15 4.74
CA SER A 18 8.75 -4.02 5.65
C SER A 18 10.14 -3.47 5.94
N GLY A 19 10.70 -2.67 5.03
CA GLY A 19 11.97 -2.00 5.23
C GLY A 19 11.86 -0.67 5.96
N CYS A 20 10.65 -0.25 6.31
CA CYS A 20 10.38 1.05 6.93
C CYS A 20 10.99 2.20 6.12
N ASP A 21 10.91 2.09 4.79
CA ASP A 21 11.51 3.04 3.86
C ASP A 21 10.43 4.00 3.35
N THR A 22 10.30 5.14 4.03
CA THR A 22 9.26 6.12 3.71
C THR A 22 9.40 6.66 2.30
N ALA A 23 10.61 6.96 1.86
CA ALA A 23 10.83 7.51 0.51
C ALA A 23 10.42 6.51 -0.57
N ALA A 24 10.82 5.24 -0.41
CA ALA A 24 10.45 4.19 -1.35
C ALA A 24 8.94 3.96 -1.36
N LEU A 25 8.31 4.01 -0.18
CA LEU A 25 6.86 3.85 -0.08
C LEU A 25 6.13 4.97 -0.81
N LEU A 26 6.47 6.22 -0.55
CA LEU A 26 5.79 7.36 -1.17
C LEU A 26 6.00 7.42 -2.67
N ALA A 27 7.12 6.89 -3.17
CA ALA A 27 7.40 6.85 -4.60
C ALA A 27 6.45 5.93 -5.38
N LEU A 28 5.67 5.10 -4.68
CA LEU A 28 4.69 4.19 -5.29
C LEU A 28 3.33 4.85 -5.53
N TYR A 29 3.14 6.10 -5.10
CA TYR A 29 1.85 6.78 -5.09
C TYR A 29 1.90 8.07 -5.89
N GLU A 30 0.76 8.43 -6.48
CA GLU A 30 0.61 9.76 -7.07
C GLU A 30 0.57 10.79 -5.94
N PRO A 31 0.95 12.06 -6.22
CA PRO A 31 1.06 13.07 -5.16
C PRO A 31 -0.22 13.30 -4.35
N GLU A 32 -1.38 13.11 -4.98
CA GLU A 32 -2.68 13.34 -4.33
C GLU A 32 -3.41 12.02 -4.02
N ALA A 33 -2.69 10.92 -3.93
CA ALA A 33 -3.28 9.61 -3.66
C ALA A 33 -4.04 9.60 -2.34
N VAL A 34 -5.08 8.77 -2.29
CA VAL A 34 -5.90 8.56 -1.10
C VAL A 34 -5.53 7.22 -0.49
N TRP A 35 -5.33 7.19 0.80
CA TRP A 35 -5.05 5.97 1.55
C TRP A 35 -6.13 5.79 2.62
N VAL A 36 -6.88 4.70 2.52
CA VAL A 36 -7.90 4.38 3.52
C VAL A 36 -7.18 3.79 4.74
N THR A 37 -7.22 4.50 5.86
CA THR A 37 -6.52 4.09 7.08
C THR A 37 -7.29 3.04 7.85
N GLU A 38 -8.62 3.11 7.78
CA GLU A 38 -9.55 2.10 8.29
C GLU A 38 -10.89 2.34 7.62
N PRO A 39 -11.83 1.38 7.64
CA PRO A 39 -13.12 1.60 7.00
C PRO A 39 -13.77 2.90 7.45
N GLY A 40 -14.12 3.74 6.47
CA GLY A 40 -14.75 5.04 6.72
C GLY A 40 -13.77 6.18 6.99
N GLN A 41 -12.46 5.93 7.05
CA GLN A 41 -11.46 6.98 7.28
C GLN A 41 -10.35 6.90 6.26
N SER A 42 -9.90 8.06 5.79
CA SER A 42 -8.83 8.12 4.80
C SER A 42 -8.00 9.38 4.98
N VAL A 43 -6.80 9.34 4.43
CA VAL A 43 -5.90 10.50 4.33
C VAL A 43 -5.56 10.71 2.87
N GLN A 44 -5.14 11.91 2.53
CA GLN A 44 -4.80 12.25 1.15
C GLN A 44 -3.48 13.00 1.13
N GLY A 45 -2.64 12.65 0.17
CA GLY A 45 -1.38 13.34 -0.07
C GLY A 45 -0.21 12.74 0.68
N ALA A 46 1.01 13.04 0.19
CA ALA A 46 2.23 12.42 0.66
C ALA A 46 2.52 12.70 2.14
N ALA A 47 2.30 13.94 2.59
CA ALA A 47 2.61 14.31 3.98
C ALA A 47 1.74 13.53 4.97
N ALA A 48 0.43 13.44 4.70
CA ALA A 48 -0.49 12.70 5.56
C ALA A 48 -0.19 11.21 5.55
N MET A 49 0.13 10.66 4.37
CA MET A 49 0.49 9.24 4.25
C MET A 49 1.78 8.93 5.00
N ALA A 50 2.76 9.84 4.97
CA ALA A 50 4.02 9.66 5.69
C ALA A 50 3.78 9.58 7.20
N GLU A 51 2.86 10.38 7.73
CA GLU A 51 2.52 10.36 9.15
C GLU A 51 1.91 9.01 9.56
N VAL A 52 0.99 8.49 8.74
CA VAL A 52 0.37 7.19 9.01
C VAL A 52 1.43 6.08 8.96
N ALA A 53 2.29 6.11 7.93
CA ALA A 53 3.36 5.12 7.80
C ALA A 53 4.30 5.15 9.00
N ALA A 54 4.65 6.35 9.49
CA ALA A 54 5.54 6.49 10.65
C ALA A 54 4.99 5.76 11.87
N GLY A 55 3.68 5.80 12.09
CA GLY A 55 3.04 5.08 13.18
C GLY A 55 3.24 3.58 13.08
N TYR A 56 3.06 3.01 11.88
CA TYR A 56 3.32 1.58 11.65
C TYR A 56 4.80 1.25 11.76
N PHE A 57 5.67 2.09 11.19
CA PHE A 57 7.11 1.83 11.16
C PHE A 57 7.73 1.81 12.55
N ALA A 58 7.15 2.55 13.50
CA ALA A 58 7.58 2.51 14.89
C ALA A 58 7.41 1.12 15.50
N LEU A 59 6.51 0.31 14.96
CA LEU A 59 6.24 -1.06 15.42
C LEU A 59 7.05 -2.11 14.67
N LYS A 60 7.92 -1.69 13.75
CA LYS A 60 8.80 -2.56 12.94
C LYS A 60 8.01 -3.66 12.22
N PRO A 61 7.10 -3.28 11.32
CA PRO A 61 6.22 -4.24 10.68
C PRO A 61 6.92 -5.06 9.61
N THR A 62 6.38 -6.25 9.38
CA THR A 62 6.67 -7.05 8.19
C THR A 62 5.32 -7.30 7.53
N ILE A 63 5.20 -6.98 6.25
CA ILE A 63 3.98 -7.22 5.51
C ILE A 63 4.27 -8.14 4.32
N GLU A 64 3.34 -9.05 4.05
CA GLU A 64 3.38 -9.91 2.88
C GLU A 64 2.12 -9.65 2.08
N MET A 65 2.26 -9.59 0.75
CA MET A 65 1.13 -9.33 -0.14
C MET A 65 1.04 -10.42 -1.20
N THR A 66 -0.20 -10.82 -1.50
CA THR A 66 -0.49 -11.79 -2.55
C THR A 66 -1.54 -11.19 -3.48
N THR A 67 -1.17 -10.96 -4.72
CA THR A 67 -2.10 -10.43 -5.73
C THR A 67 -3.07 -11.54 -6.12
N LYS A 68 -4.37 -11.29 -5.96
CA LYS A 68 -5.41 -12.29 -6.20
C LYS A 68 -6.17 -12.05 -7.49
N GLY A 69 -6.27 -10.81 -7.95
CA GLY A 69 -6.98 -10.48 -9.17
C GLY A 69 -6.60 -9.11 -9.68
N VAL A 70 -6.67 -8.94 -11.00
CA VAL A 70 -6.32 -7.68 -11.65
C VAL A 70 -7.34 -7.39 -12.74
N LEU A 71 -7.85 -6.16 -12.76
CA LEU A 71 -8.72 -5.66 -13.83
C LEU A 71 -8.06 -4.43 -14.44
N GLU A 72 -8.11 -4.30 -15.75
CA GLU A 72 -7.55 -3.15 -16.44
C GLU A 72 -8.57 -2.52 -17.38
N SER A 73 -8.56 -1.19 -17.40
CA SER A 73 -9.37 -0.41 -18.35
C SER A 73 -8.58 0.85 -18.69
N GLY A 74 -8.10 0.95 -19.93
CA GLY A 74 -7.27 2.07 -20.35
C GLY A 74 -6.01 2.15 -19.50
N ASP A 75 -5.81 3.29 -18.84
CA ASP A 75 -4.65 3.51 -17.98
C ASP A 75 -4.92 3.19 -16.50
N ILE A 76 -6.11 2.67 -16.19
CA ILE A 76 -6.48 2.31 -14.82
C ILE A 76 -6.33 0.80 -14.64
N VAL A 77 -5.69 0.42 -13.54
CA VAL A 77 -5.51 -0.97 -13.12
C VAL A 77 -6.03 -1.11 -11.70
N VAL A 78 -6.97 -2.05 -11.50
CA VAL A 78 -7.49 -2.34 -10.16
C VAL A 78 -6.93 -3.68 -9.74
N ALA A 79 -6.26 -3.72 -8.59
CA ALA A 79 -5.68 -4.94 -8.05
C ALA A 79 -6.40 -5.32 -6.76
N TYR A 80 -6.72 -6.59 -6.65
CA TYR A 80 -7.27 -7.19 -5.43
C TYR A 80 -6.20 -8.08 -4.85
N SER A 81 -5.82 -7.83 -3.60
CA SER A 81 -4.69 -8.52 -2.97
C SER A 81 -5.02 -8.86 -1.53
N GLY A 82 -4.49 -9.98 -1.06
CA GLY A 82 -4.52 -10.29 0.36
C GLY A 82 -3.23 -9.82 1.00
N TRP A 83 -3.28 -9.39 2.25
CA TRP A 83 -2.07 -9.02 2.98
C TRP A 83 -2.12 -9.53 4.42
N THR A 84 -0.94 -9.82 4.94
CA THR A 84 -0.73 -10.14 6.36
C THR A 84 0.37 -9.24 6.89
N LEU A 85 0.17 -8.74 8.09
CA LEU A 85 1.14 -7.86 8.74
C LEU A 85 1.45 -8.41 10.13
N THR A 86 2.75 -8.50 10.44
CA THR A 86 3.21 -8.80 11.79
C THR A 86 4.07 -7.66 12.28
N ALA A 87 3.93 -7.32 13.56
CA ALA A 87 4.68 -6.22 14.18
C ALA A 87 4.77 -6.49 15.67
N THR A 88 5.43 -5.58 16.39
CA THR A 88 5.56 -5.68 17.84
C THR A 88 5.00 -4.41 18.46
N ASN A 89 4.03 -4.55 19.35
CA ASN A 89 3.46 -3.43 20.10
C ASN A 89 4.48 -2.85 21.06
N GLU A 90 4.20 -1.64 21.56
CA GLU A 90 5.11 -0.95 22.48
C GLU A 90 5.38 -1.74 23.75
N ASP A 91 4.41 -2.54 24.19
CA ASP A 91 4.55 -3.39 25.39
C ASP A 91 5.27 -4.71 25.11
N GLY A 92 5.74 -4.92 23.87
CA GLY A 92 6.45 -6.13 23.48
C GLY A 92 5.55 -7.26 22.99
N SER A 93 4.23 -7.09 23.05
CA SER A 93 3.31 -8.13 22.58
C SER A 93 3.25 -8.15 21.03
N PRO A 94 2.98 -9.33 20.43
CA PRO A 94 2.87 -9.40 18.99
C PRO A 94 1.59 -8.75 18.49
N LEU A 95 1.69 -8.09 17.33
CA LEU A 95 0.56 -7.56 16.60
C LEU A 95 0.46 -8.33 15.29
N GLU A 96 -0.72 -8.88 14.99
CA GLU A 96 -0.97 -9.56 13.73
C GLU A 96 -2.24 -9.02 13.12
N MET A 97 -2.17 -8.69 11.83
CA MET A 97 -3.31 -8.17 11.08
C MET A 97 -3.34 -8.83 9.72
N ALA A 98 -4.55 -9.01 9.17
CA ALA A 98 -4.71 -9.54 7.83
C ALA A 98 -6.02 -9.01 7.26
N ALA A 99 -6.02 -8.73 5.96
CA ALA A 99 -7.23 -8.30 5.27
C ALA A 99 -7.04 -8.46 3.76
N ASP A 100 -8.09 -8.15 3.02
CA ASP A 100 -8.03 -8.04 1.56
C ASP A 100 -8.04 -6.55 1.21
N SER A 101 -7.19 -6.19 0.24
CA SER A 101 -7.07 -4.82 -0.23
C SER A 101 -7.62 -4.66 -1.64
N THR A 102 -8.06 -3.44 -1.92
CA THR A 102 -8.38 -2.98 -3.27
C THR A 102 -7.48 -1.79 -3.55
N VAL A 103 -6.65 -1.90 -4.58
CA VAL A 103 -5.70 -0.86 -4.93
C VAL A 103 -6.00 -0.40 -6.34
N VAL A 104 -6.16 0.91 -6.53
CA VAL A 104 -6.38 1.51 -7.84
C VAL A 104 -5.08 2.16 -8.28
N LEU A 105 -4.54 1.68 -9.39
CA LEU A 105 -3.29 2.13 -9.95
C LEU A 105 -3.57 2.85 -11.26
N ARG A 106 -2.74 3.85 -11.58
CA ARG A 106 -2.81 4.55 -12.87
C ARG A 106 -1.50 4.38 -13.60
N ARG A 107 -1.60 4.01 -14.88
CA ARG A 107 -0.42 3.88 -15.73
C ARG A 107 0.07 5.27 -16.12
N GLN A 108 1.32 5.53 -15.85
CA GLN A 108 1.98 6.79 -16.12
C GLN A 108 2.51 6.82 -17.57
N PRO A 109 2.88 8.00 -18.09
CA PRO A 109 3.39 8.10 -19.46
C PRO A 109 4.59 7.18 -19.76
N ASP A 110 5.40 6.85 -18.77
CA ASP A 110 6.55 5.94 -18.94
C ASP A 110 6.16 4.46 -18.83
N GLY A 111 4.86 4.17 -18.65
CA GLY A 111 4.36 2.80 -18.52
C GLY A 111 4.35 2.25 -17.11
N SER A 112 4.89 2.98 -16.14
CA SER A 112 4.88 2.54 -14.75
C SER A 112 3.51 2.76 -14.11
N LEU A 113 3.26 2.05 -13.01
CA LEU A 113 2.02 2.17 -12.26
C LEU A 113 2.28 2.93 -10.96
N LEU A 114 1.46 3.95 -10.70
CA LEU A 114 1.43 4.62 -9.40
C LEU A 114 0.03 4.49 -8.82
N CYS A 115 -0.04 4.41 -7.50
CA CYS A 115 -1.31 4.22 -6.81
C CYS A 115 -2.07 5.54 -6.70
N VAL A 116 -3.35 5.48 -6.99
CA VAL A 116 -4.29 6.61 -6.87
C VAL A 116 -5.12 6.46 -5.60
N ILE A 117 -5.60 5.25 -5.33
CA ILE A 117 -6.39 4.94 -4.14
C ILE A 117 -5.89 3.61 -3.60
N ASP A 118 -5.51 3.61 -2.33
CA ASP A 118 -5.11 2.40 -1.64
C ASP A 118 -6.10 2.13 -0.51
N ASP A 119 -6.87 1.06 -0.67
CA ASP A 119 -7.87 0.65 0.31
C ASP A 119 -7.47 -0.72 0.87
N PRO A 120 -6.63 -0.76 1.92
CA PRO A 120 -6.16 -2.01 2.51
C PRO A 120 -7.27 -2.87 3.11
N TRP A 121 -8.45 -2.31 3.27
CA TRP A 121 -9.58 -2.96 3.92
C TRP A 121 -10.70 -3.31 2.96
N SER A 122 -10.56 -2.95 1.66
CA SER A 122 -11.60 -3.06 0.65
C SER A 122 -12.92 -2.43 1.11
N SER A 123 -12.80 -1.34 1.91
CA SER A 123 -13.92 -0.59 2.49
C SER A 123 -14.95 -1.48 3.20
N GLY A 124 -14.47 -2.57 3.70
CA GLY A 124 -15.28 -3.54 4.40
C GLY A 124 -14.55 -4.11 5.59
#